data_ee46dea35581cb22970611f5b714ebd4
#
_entry.id   ee46dea35581cb22970611f5b714ebd4
#
_cell.length_a   1.000
_cell.length_b   1.000
_cell.length_c   1.000
_cell.angle_alpha   90.00
_cell.angle_beta   90.00
_cell.angle_gamma   90.00
#
_symmetry.space_group_name_H-M   'P 1'
#
loop_
_entity.id
_entity.type
_entity.pdbx_description
1 polymer ?
#
loop_
_entity_poly.entity_id
_entity_poly.type
_entity_poly.pdbx_seq_one_letter_code
_entity_poly.pdbx_strand_id
1 'polypeptide(L)'
;MGEAASPSGGLRGGRVPGGRRAPGGGRGDEAPASRWAVPPLLLLAACEGTQSAFAPHGIQAERIATLGWVLFAVCGAVLALVLGLAAIALRGPGRWRAALAGRRTVLLGGIAFPVVALALLLAYGLGVSRALVLPLAPGEAPLRIEVIGRQYWWEVRYPDAGEGAVTANELRLPVGREVELHVSSGDVIHSIWIPALHGKIDMIPGRVNRQRLRADRPGRLRGQCTEFCGTQHALMAFDVVAEEPAAFEAWLARQRAAVPEPATPALARGRQVFGEAGCGACHAVRGTGWNARLAPDLSRVGSRLTLGAGALANDRGAMAGWIAGAQDIKPGNFMPSYARALAGADLVAVAGWLESLR
;
A
#
# COMPACT_ATOMS: atom_id res chain seq x y z
N MET A 1 55.14 -9.42 -4.45
CA MET A 1 56.01 -10.20 -5.34
C MET A 1 55.13 -10.99 -6.27
N GLY A 2 55.18 -10.75 -7.58
CA GLY A 2 54.47 -11.52 -8.60
C GLY A 2 53.64 -10.66 -9.56
N GLU A 3 54.28 -9.79 -10.35
CA GLU A 3 53.79 -9.20 -11.60
C GLU A 3 53.70 -10.26 -12.70
N ALA A 4 52.67 -10.18 -13.54
CA ALA A 4 52.66 -10.68 -14.91
C ALA A 4 51.52 -9.99 -15.67
N ALA A 5 51.78 -8.98 -16.48
CA ALA A 5 52.17 -8.96 -17.90
C ALA A 5 50.95 -9.19 -18.84
N SER A 6 50.49 -8.08 -19.46
CA SER A 6 49.64 -8.01 -20.66
C SER A 6 50.45 -8.37 -21.92
N PRO A 7 49.84 -8.87 -23.00
CA PRO A 7 50.34 -8.69 -24.34
C PRO A 7 49.42 -7.84 -25.21
N SER A 8 50.01 -6.82 -25.81
CA SER A 8 49.55 -6.01 -26.91
C SER A 8 49.54 -6.80 -28.23
N GLY A 9 48.41 -6.79 -28.96
CA GLY A 9 48.30 -7.30 -30.33
C GLY A 9 47.72 -6.23 -31.25
N GLY A 10 48.62 -5.68 -32.11
CA GLY A 10 48.27 -4.72 -33.13
C GLY A 10 47.55 -5.36 -34.32
N LEU A 11 46.57 -4.68 -34.88
CA LEU A 11 45.92 -5.04 -36.13
C LEU A 11 46.12 -3.93 -37.16
N ARG A 12 46.67 -4.39 -38.28
CA ARG A 12 47.04 -3.65 -39.49
C ARG A 12 45.80 -3.10 -40.23
N GLY A 13 46.01 -1.94 -40.85
CA GLY A 13 45.05 -1.28 -41.71
C GLY A 13 44.79 -2.04 -43.03
N GLY A 14 43.54 -2.06 -43.41
CA GLY A 14 43.03 -2.46 -44.71
C GLY A 14 42.39 -1.27 -45.39
N ARG A 15 43.00 -0.78 -46.49
CA ARG A 15 42.43 0.20 -47.43
C ARG A 15 41.36 -0.50 -48.27
N VAL A 16 40.19 0.14 -48.44
CA VAL A 16 39.17 -0.22 -49.41
C VAL A 16 39.01 0.90 -50.43
N PRO A 17 38.94 0.60 -51.73
CA PRO A 17 38.96 1.60 -52.80
C PRO A 17 37.56 2.19 -53.06
N GLY A 18 37.59 3.39 -53.64
CA GLY A 18 36.44 4.24 -53.93
C GLY A 18 35.44 3.67 -54.94
N GLY A 19 34.17 4.00 -54.71
CA GLY A 19 33.02 3.70 -55.55
C GLY A 19 32.09 4.89 -55.69
N ARG A 20 32.14 5.50 -56.85
CA ARG A 20 31.20 6.31 -57.64
C ARG A 20 29.99 6.94 -56.95
N ARG A 21 29.93 8.28 -57.08
CA ARG A 21 28.71 9.10 -56.89
C ARG A 21 27.66 8.81 -57.97
N ALA A 22 26.39 8.67 -57.57
CA ALA A 22 25.22 8.86 -58.41
C ALA A 22 24.40 10.06 -57.87
N PRO A 23 23.87 10.93 -58.76
CA PRO A 23 22.99 12.02 -58.35
C PRO A 23 21.54 11.56 -58.42
N GLY A 24 20.77 11.83 -57.39
CA GLY A 24 19.34 11.54 -57.38
C GLY A 24 18.61 12.27 -56.29
N GLY A 25 17.99 13.38 -56.62
CA GLY A 25 17.11 14.12 -55.71
C GLY A 25 15.91 13.28 -55.30
N GLY A 26 15.63 13.32 -54.04
CA GLY A 26 14.37 12.86 -53.42
C GLY A 26 14.04 13.89 -52.35
N ARG A 27 12.98 14.68 -52.61
CA ARG A 27 12.31 15.46 -51.57
C ARG A 27 11.82 14.45 -50.57
N GLY A 28 12.41 14.44 -49.39
CA GLY A 28 11.92 13.71 -48.24
C GLY A 28 10.62 14.37 -47.80
N ASP A 29 9.52 13.67 -47.99
CA ASP A 29 8.23 13.95 -47.33
C ASP A 29 8.50 13.80 -45.83
N GLU A 30 8.61 14.91 -45.10
CA GLU A 30 8.55 14.95 -43.66
C GLU A 30 7.14 14.47 -43.27
N ALA A 31 7.03 13.22 -42.83
CA ALA A 31 5.84 12.72 -42.21
C ALA A 31 5.50 13.62 -41.01
N PRO A 32 4.27 14.15 -40.92
CA PRO A 32 3.89 14.98 -39.79
C PRO A 32 4.04 14.13 -38.52
N ALA A 33 4.89 14.58 -37.63
CA ALA A 33 4.99 14.02 -36.29
C ALA A 33 3.60 14.09 -35.67
N SER A 34 2.89 12.95 -35.66
CA SER A 34 1.60 12.80 -35.00
C SER A 34 1.85 13.08 -33.51
N ARG A 35 1.55 14.31 -33.10
CA ARG A 35 1.52 14.69 -31.68
C ARG A 35 0.38 13.87 -31.07
N TRP A 36 0.71 12.79 -30.41
CA TRP A 36 -0.16 12.05 -29.54
C TRP A 36 -0.52 12.96 -28.35
N ALA A 37 -1.46 13.87 -28.57
CA ALA A 37 -2.09 14.57 -27.48
C ALA A 37 -2.98 13.54 -26.76
N VAL A 38 -2.47 12.97 -25.67
CA VAL A 38 -3.28 12.19 -24.76
C VAL A 38 -4.40 13.11 -24.28
N PRO A 39 -5.68 12.81 -24.54
CA PRO A 39 -6.77 13.68 -24.12
C PRO A 39 -6.70 13.85 -22.60
N PRO A 40 -6.83 15.07 -22.06
CA PRO A 40 -6.75 15.32 -20.62
C PRO A 40 -7.77 14.52 -19.79
N LEU A 41 -8.87 14.06 -20.41
CA LEU A 41 -9.83 13.16 -19.78
C LEU A 41 -9.26 11.77 -19.40
N LEU A 42 -8.25 11.26 -20.12
CA LEU A 42 -7.59 9.99 -19.77
C LEU A 42 -6.71 10.11 -18.51
N LEU A 43 -6.29 11.32 -18.14
CA LEU A 43 -5.53 11.56 -16.91
C LEU A 43 -6.42 11.52 -15.66
N LEU A 44 -7.73 11.76 -15.79
CA LEU A 44 -8.67 11.72 -14.67
C LEU A 44 -9.03 10.28 -14.25
N ALA A 45 -9.00 9.32 -15.18
CA ALA A 45 -9.27 7.91 -14.87
C ALA A 45 -8.17 7.25 -14.00
N ALA A 46 -6.98 7.86 -13.91
CA ALA A 46 -5.89 7.37 -13.08
C ALA A 46 -6.05 7.65 -11.57
N CYS A 47 -7.06 8.43 -11.16
CA CYS A 47 -7.31 8.77 -9.75
C CYS A 47 -8.19 7.74 -9.02
N GLU A 48 -8.70 6.72 -9.69
CA GLU A 48 -9.50 5.65 -9.09
C GLU A 48 -8.64 4.43 -8.76
N GLY A 49 -9.08 3.64 -7.76
CA GLY A 49 -8.41 2.40 -7.36
C GLY A 49 -8.50 2.13 -5.86
N THR A 50 -8.24 0.89 -5.49
CA THR A 50 -8.36 0.40 -4.09
C THR A 50 -7.42 1.09 -3.10
N GLN A 51 -6.40 1.81 -3.59
CA GLN A 51 -5.38 2.52 -2.79
C GLN A 51 -5.31 4.01 -3.16
N SER A 52 -6.34 4.58 -3.80
CA SER A 52 -6.34 5.99 -4.17
C SER A 52 -6.72 6.89 -2.99
N ALA A 53 -5.91 7.92 -2.72
CA ALA A 53 -6.23 8.98 -1.78
C ALA A 53 -7.28 9.97 -2.32
N PHE A 54 -7.56 9.95 -3.65
CA PHE A 54 -8.55 10.79 -4.31
C PHE A 54 -9.87 10.07 -4.62
N ALA A 55 -10.00 8.79 -4.20
CA ALA A 55 -11.25 8.03 -4.20
C ALA A 55 -11.66 7.70 -2.75
N PRO A 56 -12.09 8.69 -1.94
CA PRO A 56 -12.37 8.50 -0.53
C PRO A 56 -13.56 7.56 -0.31
N HIS A 57 -13.44 6.66 0.67
CA HIS A 57 -14.49 5.74 1.13
C HIS A 57 -14.96 6.06 2.55
N GLY A 58 -14.45 7.13 3.16
CA GLY A 58 -14.82 7.58 4.49
C GLY A 58 -14.59 9.08 4.65
N ILE A 59 -15.30 9.66 5.63
CA ILE A 59 -15.34 11.11 5.86
C ILE A 59 -13.95 11.71 6.14
N GLN A 60 -13.05 10.97 6.78
CA GLN A 60 -11.71 11.47 7.06
C GLN A 60 -10.89 11.58 5.77
N ALA A 61 -10.96 10.57 4.90
CA ALA A 61 -10.30 10.63 3.60
C ALA A 61 -10.89 11.71 2.70
N GLU A 62 -12.21 11.95 2.76
CA GLU A 62 -12.86 13.03 2.01
C GLU A 62 -12.32 14.40 2.42
N ARG A 63 -12.16 14.65 3.73
CA ARG A 63 -11.56 15.90 4.24
C ARG A 63 -10.12 16.07 3.78
N ILE A 64 -9.33 15.00 3.77
CA ILE A 64 -7.95 15.01 3.27
C ILE A 64 -7.91 15.25 1.77
N ALA A 65 -8.75 14.57 1.00
CA ALA A 65 -8.86 14.78 -0.45
C ALA A 65 -9.28 16.20 -0.80
N THR A 66 -10.25 16.76 -0.08
CA THR A 66 -10.68 18.16 -0.25
C THR A 66 -9.53 19.12 0.01
N LEU A 67 -8.78 18.95 1.10
CA LEU A 67 -7.58 19.74 1.37
C LEU A 67 -6.57 19.62 0.22
N GLY A 68 -6.35 18.40 -0.29
CA GLY A 68 -5.48 18.16 -1.45
C GLY A 68 -5.92 18.93 -2.69
N TRP A 69 -7.22 18.90 -3.03
CA TRP A 69 -7.74 19.66 -4.17
C TRP A 69 -7.63 21.19 -3.99
N VAL A 70 -7.86 21.70 -2.78
CA VAL A 70 -7.64 23.11 -2.47
C VAL A 70 -6.18 23.50 -2.68
N LEU A 71 -5.24 22.66 -2.20
CA LEU A 71 -3.81 22.90 -2.40
C LEU A 71 -3.42 22.87 -3.88
N PHE A 72 -3.91 21.90 -4.66
CA PHE A 72 -3.65 21.84 -6.11
C PHE A 72 -4.19 23.09 -6.83
N ALA A 73 -5.40 23.54 -6.49
CA ALA A 73 -5.99 24.73 -7.10
C ALA A 73 -5.18 25.99 -6.76
N VAL A 74 -4.84 26.18 -5.49
CA VAL A 74 -4.05 27.36 -5.04
C VAL A 74 -2.64 27.32 -5.64
N CYS A 75 -1.93 26.20 -5.54
CA CYS A 75 -0.58 26.07 -6.09
C CYS A 75 -0.57 26.22 -7.62
N GLY A 76 -1.57 25.67 -8.31
CA GLY A 76 -1.73 25.81 -9.76
C GLY A 76 -1.97 27.26 -10.17
N ALA A 77 -2.84 27.98 -9.44
CA ALA A 77 -3.07 29.40 -9.68
C ALA A 77 -1.82 30.26 -9.44
N VAL A 78 -1.09 29.97 -8.36
CA VAL A 78 0.19 30.66 -8.06
C VAL A 78 1.23 30.37 -9.13
N LEU A 79 1.35 29.10 -9.55
CA LEU A 79 2.27 28.72 -10.61
C LEU A 79 1.93 29.44 -11.93
N ALA A 80 0.66 29.46 -12.33
CA ALA A 80 0.23 30.18 -13.54
C ALA A 80 0.51 31.69 -13.45
N LEU A 81 0.28 32.28 -12.28
CA LEU A 81 0.60 33.70 -12.01
C LEU A 81 2.11 33.94 -12.16
N VAL A 82 2.96 33.12 -11.51
CA VAL A 82 4.41 33.31 -11.55
C VAL A 82 4.96 33.10 -12.97
N LEU A 83 4.49 32.08 -13.69
CA LEU A 83 4.88 31.86 -15.09
C LEU A 83 4.41 33.01 -16.00
N GLY A 84 3.21 33.54 -15.79
CA GLY A 84 2.70 34.72 -16.49
C GLY A 84 3.56 35.96 -16.23
N LEU A 85 3.88 36.24 -14.97
CA LEU A 85 4.77 37.36 -14.59
C LEU A 85 6.19 37.17 -15.16
N ALA A 86 6.73 35.97 -15.15
CA ALA A 86 8.02 35.66 -15.78
C ALA A 86 7.99 35.88 -17.29
N ALA A 87 6.94 35.46 -17.99
CA ALA A 87 6.77 35.71 -19.41
C ALA A 87 6.69 37.22 -19.72
N ILE A 88 5.99 37.99 -18.90
CA ILE A 88 5.94 39.48 -19.02
C ILE A 88 7.31 40.10 -18.76
N ALA A 89 8.05 39.60 -17.76
CA ALA A 89 9.37 40.12 -17.45
C ALA A 89 10.39 39.85 -18.59
N LEU A 90 10.25 38.71 -19.29
CA LEU A 90 11.13 38.33 -20.38
C LEU A 90 10.77 38.96 -21.73
N ARG A 91 9.48 39.01 -22.06
CA ARG A 91 9.00 39.39 -23.42
C ARG A 91 7.99 40.53 -23.43
N GLY A 92 7.55 40.98 -22.28
CA GLY A 92 6.50 42.01 -22.18
C GLY A 92 6.93 43.41 -22.54
N PRO A 93 5.98 44.34 -22.80
CA PRO A 93 6.26 45.75 -23.06
C PRO A 93 7.06 46.41 -21.92
N GLY A 94 7.93 47.37 -22.25
CA GLY A 94 8.83 48.01 -21.27
C GLY A 94 8.13 48.56 -20.03
N ARG A 95 6.89 49.10 -20.18
CA ARG A 95 6.07 49.61 -19.06
C ARG A 95 5.72 48.52 -18.03
N TRP A 96 5.41 47.29 -18.49
CA TRP A 96 5.07 46.19 -17.60
C TRP A 96 6.31 45.64 -16.89
N ARG A 97 7.44 45.56 -17.61
CA ARG A 97 8.74 45.15 -17.03
C ARG A 97 9.20 46.12 -15.95
N ALA A 98 9.05 47.45 -16.19
CA ALA A 98 9.39 48.49 -15.22
C ALA A 98 8.49 48.38 -13.96
N ALA A 99 7.20 48.10 -14.13
CA ALA A 99 6.28 47.90 -13.01
C ALA A 99 6.66 46.67 -12.16
N LEU A 100 7.06 45.56 -12.79
CA LEU A 100 7.50 44.34 -12.09
C LEU A 100 8.82 44.55 -11.33
N ALA A 101 9.73 45.41 -11.83
CA ALA A 101 11.00 45.72 -11.17
C ALA A 101 10.82 46.71 -9.97
N GLY A 102 9.62 47.23 -9.78
CA GLY A 102 9.33 48.19 -8.71
C GLY A 102 9.42 47.58 -7.30
N ARG A 103 10.01 48.31 -6.35
CA ARG A 103 10.14 47.88 -4.94
C ARG A 103 8.82 47.40 -4.32
N ARG A 104 7.70 48.07 -4.65
CA ARG A 104 6.37 47.68 -4.16
C ARG A 104 5.94 46.31 -4.65
N THR A 105 6.17 45.99 -5.93
CA THR A 105 5.86 44.67 -6.53
C THR A 105 6.69 43.56 -5.86
N VAL A 106 7.97 43.80 -5.61
CA VAL A 106 8.84 42.84 -4.91
C VAL A 106 8.38 42.63 -3.46
N LEU A 107 8.07 43.69 -2.72
CA LEU A 107 7.61 43.55 -1.33
C LEU A 107 6.21 42.94 -1.22
N LEU A 108 5.26 43.33 -2.04
CA LEU A 108 3.89 42.80 -1.98
C LEU A 108 3.80 41.40 -2.57
N GLY A 109 4.40 41.15 -3.75
CA GLY A 109 4.32 39.86 -4.41
C GLY A 109 5.33 38.83 -3.88
N GLY A 110 6.53 39.26 -3.46
CA GLY A 110 7.60 38.37 -3.01
C GLY A 110 7.60 38.12 -1.49
N ILE A 111 7.00 38.97 -0.68
CA ILE A 111 6.98 38.86 0.78
C ILE A 111 5.57 38.78 1.32
N ALA A 112 4.77 39.86 1.13
CA ALA A 112 3.46 39.94 1.77
C ALA A 112 2.49 38.86 1.28
N PHE A 113 2.40 38.62 -0.03
CA PHE A 113 1.52 37.63 -0.62
C PHE A 113 1.89 36.19 -0.15
N PRO A 114 3.13 35.69 -0.25
CA PRO A 114 3.49 34.36 0.25
C PRO A 114 3.21 34.20 1.74
N VAL A 115 3.53 35.19 2.58
CA VAL A 115 3.29 35.13 4.03
C VAL A 115 1.80 35.00 4.33
N VAL A 116 0.95 35.81 3.72
CA VAL A 116 -0.50 35.77 3.93
C VAL A 116 -1.08 34.46 3.38
N ALA A 117 -0.70 34.06 2.16
CA ALA A 117 -1.21 32.84 1.54
C ALA A 117 -0.84 31.59 2.36
N LEU A 118 0.41 31.49 2.81
CA LEU A 118 0.86 30.37 3.65
C LEU A 118 0.21 30.38 5.04
N ALA A 119 0.00 31.56 5.65
CA ALA A 119 -0.71 31.65 6.92
C ALA A 119 -2.17 31.18 6.82
N LEU A 120 -2.86 31.55 5.75
CA LEU A 120 -4.24 31.09 5.50
C LEU A 120 -4.30 29.58 5.23
N LEU A 121 -3.39 29.04 4.40
CA LEU A 121 -3.31 27.60 4.15
C LEU A 121 -2.96 26.82 5.41
N LEU A 122 -2.06 27.35 6.25
CA LEU A 122 -1.72 26.74 7.54
C LEU A 122 -2.95 26.72 8.47
N ALA A 123 -3.66 27.85 8.62
CA ALA A 123 -4.85 27.90 9.45
C ALA A 123 -5.94 26.94 8.98
N TYR A 124 -6.16 26.85 7.65
CA TYR A 124 -7.09 25.88 7.06
C TYR A 124 -6.65 24.44 7.32
N GLY A 125 -5.37 24.11 7.07
CA GLY A 125 -4.82 22.78 7.31
C GLY A 125 -4.89 22.34 8.78
N LEU A 126 -4.63 23.25 9.73
CA LEU A 126 -4.80 22.98 11.15
C LEU A 126 -6.28 22.74 11.51
N GLY A 127 -7.21 23.47 10.91
CA GLY A 127 -8.66 23.23 11.06
C GLY A 127 -9.06 21.82 10.60
N VAL A 128 -8.60 21.40 9.41
CA VAL A 128 -8.84 20.05 8.91
C VAL A 128 -8.21 19.00 9.83
N SER A 129 -6.94 19.18 10.22
CA SER A 129 -6.26 18.24 11.12
C SER A 129 -6.99 18.07 12.46
N ARG A 130 -7.52 19.17 13.01
CA ARG A 130 -8.33 19.12 14.24
C ARG A 130 -9.63 18.34 14.04
N ALA A 131 -10.28 18.51 12.89
CA ALA A 131 -11.50 17.79 12.56
C ALA A 131 -11.31 16.27 12.35
N LEU A 132 -10.10 15.83 11.99
CA LEU A 132 -9.79 14.39 11.81
C LEU A 132 -9.69 13.61 13.13
N VAL A 133 -9.40 14.26 14.25
CA VAL A 133 -9.24 13.60 15.55
C VAL A 133 -10.49 13.67 16.44
N LEU A 134 -11.49 14.46 16.07
CA LEU A 134 -12.73 14.57 16.82
C LEU A 134 -13.64 13.35 16.58
N PRO A 135 -14.38 12.88 17.60
CA PRO A 135 -15.40 11.85 17.44
C PRO A 135 -16.45 12.26 16.40
N LEU A 136 -16.88 11.30 15.57
CA LEU A 136 -17.90 11.53 14.54
C LEU A 136 -19.32 11.50 15.14
N ALA A 137 -19.57 10.61 16.12
CA ALA A 137 -20.84 10.45 16.80
C ALA A 137 -20.62 10.56 18.31
N PRO A 138 -20.93 11.71 18.93
CA PRO A 138 -20.83 11.84 20.39
C PRO A 138 -21.79 10.88 21.09
N GLY A 139 -21.26 10.10 22.05
CA GLY A 139 -22.06 9.18 22.88
C GLY A 139 -22.07 7.72 22.41
N GLU A 140 -21.66 7.41 21.20
CA GLU A 140 -21.48 6.03 20.75
C GLU A 140 -20.02 5.59 20.94
N ALA A 141 -19.81 4.43 21.59
CA ALA A 141 -18.48 3.86 21.73
C ALA A 141 -18.00 3.31 20.37
N PRO A 142 -16.82 3.71 19.86
CA PRO A 142 -16.30 3.17 18.61
C PRO A 142 -15.97 1.69 18.75
N LEU A 143 -16.07 0.94 17.66
CA LEU A 143 -15.57 -0.43 17.61
C LEU A 143 -14.04 -0.41 17.72
N ARG A 144 -13.50 -1.08 18.74
CA ARG A 144 -12.06 -1.19 18.92
C ARG A 144 -11.51 -2.32 18.05
N ILE A 145 -10.47 -2.01 17.27
CA ILE A 145 -9.69 -2.99 16.50
C ILE A 145 -8.21 -2.76 16.81
N GLU A 146 -7.51 -3.81 17.18
CA GLU A 146 -6.07 -3.78 17.41
C GLU A 146 -5.35 -4.24 16.14
N VAL A 147 -4.37 -3.45 15.69
CA VAL A 147 -3.50 -3.82 14.57
C VAL A 147 -2.05 -3.78 15.02
N ILE A 148 -1.36 -4.90 14.89
CA ILE A 148 0.03 -5.04 15.30
C ILE A 148 0.88 -5.29 14.05
N GLY A 149 1.80 -4.36 13.73
CA GLY A 149 2.78 -4.53 12.67
C GLY A 149 3.88 -5.49 13.10
N ARG A 150 4.25 -6.41 12.21
CA ARG A 150 5.37 -7.35 12.38
C ARG A 150 6.11 -7.46 11.04
N GLN A 151 7.37 -7.79 11.07
CA GLN A 151 8.16 -8.04 9.85
C GLN A 151 7.77 -9.40 9.25
N TYR A 152 7.02 -9.54 8.12
CA TYR A 152 6.46 -8.44 7.27
C TYR A 152 4.98 -8.75 7.04
N TRP A 153 4.16 -8.62 8.07
CA TRP A 153 2.73 -8.94 8.06
C TRP A 153 1.98 -8.16 9.15
N TRP A 154 0.65 -8.22 9.12
CA TRP A 154 -0.24 -7.48 10.01
C TRP A 154 -1.09 -8.46 10.82
N GLU A 155 -0.99 -8.39 12.14
CA GLU A 155 -1.91 -9.08 13.05
C GLU A 155 -3.09 -8.16 13.34
N VAL A 156 -4.32 -8.65 13.16
CA VAL A 156 -5.55 -7.88 13.39
C VAL A 156 -6.41 -8.61 14.40
N ARG A 157 -6.81 -7.91 15.45
CA ARG A 157 -7.62 -8.45 16.56
C ARG A 157 -8.86 -7.60 16.78
N TYR A 158 -9.96 -8.23 17.12
CA TYR A 158 -11.24 -7.61 17.45
C TYR A 158 -11.61 -7.91 18.92
N PRO A 159 -11.02 -7.20 19.90
CA PRO A 159 -11.14 -7.57 21.33
C PRO A 159 -12.56 -7.48 21.84
N ASP A 160 -13.38 -6.53 21.35
CA ASP A 160 -14.78 -6.37 21.77
C ASP A 160 -15.68 -7.52 21.29
N ALA A 161 -15.22 -8.34 20.36
CA ALA A 161 -15.92 -9.53 19.87
C ALA A 161 -15.62 -10.80 20.70
N GLY A 162 -14.82 -10.68 21.75
CA GLY A 162 -14.39 -11.79 22.59
C GLY A 162 -13.14 -12.50 22.10
N GLU A 163 -12.69 -13.47 22.88
CA GLU A 163 -11.48 -14.23 22.57
C GLU A 163 -11.61 -14.94 21.23
N GLY A 164 -10.56 -14.82 20.45
CA GLY A 164 -10.41 -15.58 19.21
C GLY A 164 -10.81 -14.88 17.93
N ALA A 165 -11.32 -13.67 17.95
CA ALA A 165 -11.52 -12.90 16.73
C ALA A 165 -10.19 -12.27 16.26
N VAL A 166 -9.32 -13.12 15.69
CA VAL A 166 -7.97 -12.76 15.19
C VAL A 166 -7.84 -13.16 13.74
N THR A 167 -7.28 -12.27 12.93
CA THR A 167 -6.91 -12.55 11.53
C THR A 167 -5.54 -11.95 11.20
N ALA A 168 -5.09 -12.10 9.97
CA ALA A 168 -3.84 -11.50 9.52
C ALA A 168 -3.97 -10.99 8.09
N ASN A 169 -3.34 -9.83 7.82
CA ASN A 169 -3.26 -9.19 6.51
C ASN A 169 -4.62 -8.84 5.88
N GLU A 170 -5.68 -8.85 6.69
CA GLU A 170 -7.03 -8.48 6.29
C GLU A 170 -7.70 -7.73 7.44
N LEU A 171 -8.16 -6.50 7.19
CA LEU A 171 -8.90 -5.66 8.13
C LEU A 171 -10.34 -5.55 7.62
N ARG A 172 -11.32 -5.98 8.41
CA ARG A 172 -12.74 -5.82 8.08
C ARG A 172 -13.40 -4.77 8.95
N LEU A 173 -14.25 -3.96 8.33
CA LEU A 173 -14.90 -2.82 8.95
C LEU A 173 -16.39 -2.83 8.65
N PRO A 174 -17.27 -2.61 9.64
CA PRO A 174 -18.68 -2.37 9.37
C PRO A 174 -18.87 -0.97 8.78
N VAL A 175 -19.66 -0.85 7.72
CA VAL A 175 -20.03 0.44 7.13
C VAL A 175 -20.88 1.25 8.12
N GLY A 176 -20.68 2.55 8.15
CA GLY A 176 -21.44 3.51 8.94
C GLY A 176 -21.04 3.61 10.41
N ARG A 177 -20.30 2.65 10.96
CA ARG A 177 -19.85 2.64 12.35
C ARG A 177 -18.46 3.26 12.52
N GLU A 178 -18.28 4.08 13.55
CA GLU A 178 -16.96 4.60 13.91
C GLU A 178 -16.09 3.46 14.48
N VAL A 179 -14.86 3.38 14.01
CA VAL A 179 -13.84 2.41 14.41
C VAL A 179 -12.67 3.16 15.02
N GLU A 180 -12.16 2.69 16.16
CA GLU A 180 -10.90 3.16 16.74
C GLU A 180 -9.82 2.07 16.56
N LEU A 181 -8.87 2.32 15.68
CA LEU A 181 -7.70 1.48 15.51
C LEU A 181 -6.71 1.75 16.65
N HIS A 182 -6.36 0.72 17.41
CA HIS A 182 -5.26 0.70 18.37
C HIS A 182 -4.07 0.05 17.68
N VAL A 183 -3.08 0.85 17.29
CA VAL A 183 -1.97 0.38 16.47
C VAL A 183 -0.66 0.35 17.25
N SER A 184 0.09 -0.72 17.10
CA SER A 184 1.38 -0.93 17.76
C SER A 184 2.31 -1.77 16.89
N SER A 185 3.55 -1.92 17.28
CA SER A 185 4.51 -2.80 16.62
C SER A 185 5.03 -3.88 17.58
N GLY A 186 5.25 -5.08 17.04
CA GLY A 186 5.87 -6.19 17.74
C GLY A 186 7.39 -6.28 17.55
N ASP A 187 7.96 -5.44 16.68
CA ASP A 187 9.40 -5.47 16.33
C ASP A 187 9.97 -4.08 16.01
N VAL A 188 10.00 -3.67 14.75
CA VAL A 188 10.51 -2.36 14.32
C VAL A 188 9.36 -1.36 14.13
N ILE A 189 9.67 -0.10 13.84
CA ILE A 189 8.63 0.88 13.49
C ILE A 189 8.02 0.49 12.14
N HIS A 190 6.68 0.50 12.09
CA HIS A 190 5.87 0.43 10.88
C HIS A 190 4.98 1.67 10.82
N SER A 191 4.23 1.85 9.75
CA SER A 191 3.14 2.83 9.69
C SER A 191 1.98 2.25 8.90
N ILE A 192 0.78 2.29 9.46
CA ILE A 192 -0.42 1.85 8.76
C ILE A 192 -1.02 3.01 7.97
N TRP A 193 -1.35 2.77 6.71
CA TRP A 193 -2.01 3.74 5.85
C TRP A 193 -3.07 3.07 4.97
N ILE A 194 -4.27 3.59 5.06
CA ILE A 194 -5.42 3.20 4.21
C ILE A 194 -5.88 4.49 3.52
N PRO A 195 -5.31 4.83 2.33
CA PRO A 195 -5.51 6.14 1.69
C PRO A 195 -6.96 6.52 1.49
N ALA A 196 -7.80 5.56 1.17
CA ALA A 196 -9.24 5.77 0.95
C ALA A 196 -10.05 5.99 2.25
N LEU A 197 -9.46 5.82 3.44
CA LEU A 197 -10.15 6.00 4.72
C LEU A 197 -9.54 7.10 5.59
N HIS A 198 -8.20 7.21 5.66
CA HIS A 198 -7.53 8.17 6.54
C HIS A 198 -6.08 8.44 6.09
N GLY A 199 -5.40 9.40 6.75
CA GLY A 199 -3.95 9.57 6.70
C GLY A 199 -3.22 8.42 7.40
N LYS A 200 -1.88 8.38 7.29
CA LYS A 200 -1.03 7.38 7.95
C LYS A 200 -0.93 7.63 9.47
N ILE A 201 -0.64 6.56 10.22
CA ILE A 201 -0.24 6.64 11.62
C ILE A 201 0.88 5.63 11.92
N ASP A 202 1.89 6.08 12.66
CA ASP A 202 3.06 5.28 12.98
C ASP A 202 2.76 4.26 14.07
N MET A 203 3.34 3.07 13.92
CA MET A 203 3.24 1.92 14.81
C MET A 203 4.60 1.72 15.47
N ILE A 204 4.73 2.19 16.72
CA ILE A 204 6.00 2.29 17.43
C ILE A 204 6.07 1.17 18.48
N PRO A 205 7.19 0.42 18.57
CA PRO A 205 7.39 -0.58 19.61
C PRO A 205 7.20 0.00 21.01
N GLY A 206 6.44 -0.71 21.85
CA GLY A 206 6.17 -0.28 23.22
C GLY A 206 5.16 0.86 23.38
N ARG A 207 4.56 1.34 22.27
CA ARG A 207 3.55 2.40 22.29
C ARG A 207 2.29 1.97 21.51
N VAL A 208 1.11 2.33 22.03
CA VAL A 208 -0.17 2.19 21.32
C VAL A 208 -0.61 3.56 20.85
N ASN A 209 -0.61 3.77 19.55
CA ASN A 209 -1.22 4.94 18.91
C ASN A 209 -2.68 4.63 18.55
N ARG A 210 -3.52 5.66 18.45
CA ARG A 210 -4.96 5.50 18.17
C ARG A 210 -5.35 6.35 16.98
N GLN A 211 -6.19 5.78 16.12
CA GLN A 211 -6.74 6.47 14.96
C GLN A 211 -8.21 6.13 14.79
N ARG A 212 -9.07 7.13 14.67
CA ARG A 212 -10.49 6.94 14.43
C ARG A 212 -10.80 7.10 12.95
N LEU A 213 -11.58 6.19 12.42
CA LEU A 213 -12.01 6.21 11.03
C LEU A 213 -13.42 5.60 10.90
N ARG A 214 -14.08 5.90 9.79
CA ARG A 214 -15.35 5.31 9.40
C ARG A 214 -15.36 5.06 7.91
N ALA A 215 -15.76 3.87 7.50
CA ALA A 215 -16.11 3.56 6.13
C ALA A 215 -17.57 3.94 5.88
N ASP A 216 -17.84 4.78 4.88
CA ASP A 216 -19.20 5.28 4.60
C ASP A 216 -19.89 4.48 3.49
N ARG A 217 -19.19 3.58 2.81
CA ARG A 217 -19.72 2.69 1.76
C ARG A 217 -18.96 1.36 1.71
N PRO A 218 -19.61 0.27 1.30
CA PRO A 218 -18.95 -1.02 1.17
C PRO A 218 -17.92 -1.01 0.03
N GLY A 219 -16.94 -1.89 0.13
CA GLY A 219 -15.93 -2.06 -0.90
C GLY A 219 -14.65 -2.73 -0.38
N ARG A 220 -13.83 -3.15 -1.34
CA ARG A 220 -12.48 -3.66 -1.08
C ARG A 220 -11.46 -2.55 -1.31
N LEU A 221 -10.67 -2.26 -0.30
CA LEU A 221 -9.61 -1.27 -0.29
C LEU A 221 -8.28 -1.95 0.03
N ARG A 222 -7.19 -1.23 -0.15
CA ARG A 222 -5.85 -1.70 0.15
C ARG A 222 -5.16 -0.76 1.13
N GLY A 223 -4.54 -1.33 2.14
CA GLY A 223 -3.62 -0.65 3.03
C GLY A 223 -2.16 -1.06 2.77
N GLN A 224 -1.23 -0.22 3.20
CA GLN A 224 0.21 -0.38 2.96
C GLN A 224 1.01 0.05 4.18
N CYS A 225 2.16 -0.60 4.41
CA CYS A 225 3.18 -0.06 5.30
C CYS A 225 3.84 1.16 4.66
N THR A 226 3.91 2.27 5.40
CA THR A 226 4.43 3.55 4.90
C THR A 226 5.55 4.13 5.76
N GLU A 227 6.16 3.28 6.61
CA GLU A 227 7.42 3.56 7.30
C GLU A 227 8.39 2.42 7.04
N PHE A 228 9.63 2.74 6.63
CA PHE A 228 10.60 1.71 6.25
C PHE A 228 10.86 0.72 7.40
N CYS A 229 10.51 -0.53 7.18
CA CYS A 229 10.56 -1.59 8.19
C CYS A 229 11.53 -2.73 7.85
N GLY A 230 12.29 -2.63 6.74
CA GLY A 230 13.26 -3.63 6.30
C GLY A 230 13.06 -4.11 4.87
N THR A 231 13.67 -5.24 4.52
CA THR A 231 13.80 -5.72 3.12
C THR A 231 12.48 -5.94 2.39
N GLN A 232 11.40 -6.30 3.10
CA GLN A 232 10.08 -6.54 2.49
C GLN A 232 9.07 -5.40 2.74
N HIS A 233 9.56 -4.21 3.07
CA HIS A 233 8.72 -3.04 3.28
C HIS A 233 7.74 -2.77 2.12
N ALA A 234 8.20 -2.83 0.88
CA ALA A 234 7.37 -2.61 -0.31
C ALA A 234 6.29 -3.69 -0.52
N LEU A 235 6.50 -4.90 0.01
CA LEU A 235 5.58 -6.03 -0.08
C LEU A 235 4.82 -6.27 1.25
N MET A 236 4.69 -5.27 2.09
CA MET A 236 3.93 -5.32 3.34
C MET A 236 2.63 -4.54 3.19
N ALA A 237 1.67 -5.14 2.48
CA ALA A 237 0.33 -4.61 2.29
C ALA A 237 -0.72 -5.44 3.06
N PHE A 238 -1.97 -5.01 3.02
CA PHE A 238 -3.11 -5.75 3.55
C PHE A 238 -4.40 -5.35 2.82
N ASP A 239 -5.37 -6.27 2.81
CA ASP A 239 -6.70 -6.00 2.31
C ASP A 239 -7.53 -5.30 3.39
N VAL A 240 -8.37 -4.36 2.98
CA VAL A 240 -9.38 -3.72 3.83
C VAL A 240 -10.74 -3.96 3.19
N VAL A 241 -11.65 -4.55 3.94
CA VAL A 241 -13.02 -4.82 3.46
C VAL A 241 -14.00 -4.05 4.33
N ALA A 242 -14.63 -3.05 3.73
CA ALA A 242 -15.78 -2.38 4.30
C ALA A 242 -17.05 -3.13 3.85
N GLU A 243 -17.87 -3.59 4.79
CA GLU A 243 -19.04 -4.41 4.49
C GLU A 243 -20.24 -4.01 5.33
N GLU A 244 -21.43 -4.36 4.86
CA GLU A 244 -22.66 -4.09 5.60
C GLU A 244 -22.60 -4.72 7.01
N PRO A 245 -23.20 -4.08 8.04
CA PRO A 245 -23.09 -4.53 9.43
C PRO A 245 -23.45 -6.01 9.64
N ALA A 246 -24.49 -6.51 8.99
CA ALA A 246 -24.90 -7.90 9.10
C ALA A 246 -23.85 -8.88 8.53
N ALA A 247 -23.20 -8.53 7.42
CA ALA A 247 -22.13 -9.32 6.83
C ALA A 247 -20.88 -9.33 7.71
N PHE A 248 -20.53 -8.17 8.29
CA PHE A 248 -19.45 -8.04 9.27
C PHE A 248 -19.67 -8.93 10.49
N GLU A 249 -20.86 -8.88 11.11
CA GLU A 249 -21.17 -9.72 12.28
C GLU A 249 -21.13 -11.21 11.93
N ALA A 250 -21.65 -11.61 10.78
CA ALA A 250 -21.57 -12.99 10.30
C ALA A 250 -20.10 -13.44 10.07
N TRP A 251 -19.25 -12.56 9.50
CA TRP A 251 -17.83 -12.83 9.35
C TRP A 251 -17.16 -12.96 10.73
N LEU A 252 -17.46 -12.06 11.66
CA LEU A 252 -16.89 -12.05 13.00
C LEU A 252 -17.25 -13.31 13.79
N ALA A 253 -18.49 -13.79 13.64
CA ALA A 253 -18.93 -15.06 14.23
C ALA A 253 -18.12 -16.24 13.68
N ARG A 254 -17.84 -16.26 12.36
CA ARG A 254 -16.98 -17.30 11.76
C ARG A 254 -15.54 -17.24 12.29
N GLN A 255 -14.98 -16.03 12.51
CA GLN A 255 -13.64 -15.90 13.06
C GLN A 255 -13.51 -16.53 14.45
N ARG A 256 -14.56 -16.50 15.28
CA ARG A 256 -14.57 -17.07 16.63
C ARG A 256 -14.78 -18.59 16.67
N ALA A 257 -15.40 -19.15 15.66
CA ALA A 257 -15.71 -20.57 15.64
C ALA A 257 -14.42 -21.43 15.53
N ALA A 258 -14.42 -22.59 16.17
CA ALA A 258 -13.38 -23.59 15.96
C ALA A 258 -13.34 -24.04 14.50
N VAL A 259 -12.16 -24.45 14.02
CA VAL A 259 -12.06 -25.02 12.68
C VAL A 259 -12.74 -26.39 12.64
N PRO A 260 -13.42 -26.75 11.53
CA PRO A 260 -14.04 -28.05 11.39
C PRO A 260 -12.98 -29.16 11.31
N GLU A 261 -13.36 -30.37 11.76
CA GLU A 261 -12.54 -31.56 11.51
C GLU A 261 -12.42 -31.84 10.01
N PRO A 262 -11.27 -32.37 9.56
CA PRO A 262 -11.05 -32.69 8.14
C PRO A 262 -12.12 -33.65 7.59
N ALA A 263 -12.85 -33.21 6.57
CA ALA A 263 -13.96 -33.97 5.98
C ALA A 263 -13.52 -35.12 5.07
N THR A 264 -12.26 -35.22 4.68
CA THR A 264 -11.74 -36.24 3.78
C THR A 264 -10.37 -36.76 4.25
N PRO A 265 -9.97 -37.98 3.87
CA PRO A 265 -8.62 -38.53 4.18
C PRO A 265 -7.48 -37.58 3.67
N ALA A 266 -7.65 -36.95 2.52
CA ALA A 266 -6.66 -36.03 1.98
C ALA A 266 -6.48 -34.78 2.87
N LEU A 267 -7.57 -34.22 3.38
CA LEU A 267 -7.52 -33.10 4.32
C LEU A 267 -6.96 -33.53 5.68
N ALA A 268 -7.28 -34.75 6.14
CA ALA A 268 -6.71 -35.32 7.36
C ALA A 268 -5.20 -35.50 7.23
N ARG A 269 -4.71 -35.97 6.06
CA ARG A 269 -3.27 -36.01 5.77
C ARG A 269 -2.64 -34.62 5.83
N GLY A 270 -3.28 -33.60 5.25
CA GLY A 270 -2.81 -32.22 5.31
C GLY A 270 -2.66 -31.70 6.73
N ARG A 271 -3.65 -31.94 7.60
CA ARG A 271 -3.57 -31.62 9.04
C ARG A 271 -2.44 -32.35 9.74
N GLN A 272 -2.25 -33.62 9.42
CA GLN A 272 -1.17 -34.45 9.98
C GLN A 272 0.19 -33.89 9.56
N VAL A 273 0.40 -33.59 8.28
CA VAL A 273 1.63 -32.97 7.75
C VAL A 273 1.92 -31.64 8.42
N PHE A 274 0.89 -30.80 8.67
CA PHE A 274 1.04 -29.54 9.39
C PHE A 274 1.66 -29.73 10.78
N GLY A 275 1.22 -30.77 11.50
CA GLY A 275 1.78 -31.14 12.81
C GLY A 275 3.19 -31.70 12.70
N GLU A 276 3.41 -32.67 11.82
CA GLU A 276 4.71 -33.36 11.60
C GLU A 276 5.81 -32.40 11.15
N ALA A 277 5.48 -31.44 10.27
CA ALA A 277 6.39 -30.41 9.78
C ALA A 277 6.66 -29.27 10.78
N GLY A 278 6.02 -29.31 11.95
CA GLY A 278 6.24 -28.32 13.01
C GLY A 278 5.63 -26.95 12.74
N CYS A 279 4.68 -26.80 11.80
CA CYS A 279 4.06 -25.52 11.47
C CYS A 279 3.33 -24.89 12.69
N GLY A 280 2.76 -25.75 13.57
CA GLY A 280 2.08 -25.33 14.80
C GLY A 280 3.00 -24.71 15.87
N ALA A 281 4.34 -24.81 15.72
CA ALA A 281 5.28 -24.12 16.61
C ALA A 281 5.26 -22.58 16.42
N CYS A 282 4.82 -22.11 15.25
CA CYS A 282 4.74 -20.68 14.92
C CYS A 282 3.30 -20.21 14.71
N HIS A 283 2.44 -21.06 14.11
CA HIS A 283 1.09 -20.72 13.71
C HIS A 283 0.02 -21.31 14.67
N ALA A 284 -0.98 -20.50 14.98
CA ALA A 284 -2.19 -20.98 15.64
C ALA A 284 -3.22 -21.49 14.63
N VAL A 285 -3.97 -22.53 15.04
CA VAL A 285 -5.19 -23.00 14.36
C VAL A 285 -6.21 -23.34 15.44
N ARG A 286 -7.31 -22.60 15.48
CA ARG A 286 -8.31 -22.68 16.56
C ARG A 286 -9.04 -24.01 16.60
N GLY A 287 -9.26 -24.50 17.82
CA GLY A 287 -9.89 -25.81 18.04
C GLY A 287 -8.92 -26.98 17.89
N THR A 288 -7.64 -26.70 17.68
CA THR A 288 -6.55 -27.68 17.71
C THR A 288 -5.64 -27.42 18.92
N GLY A 289 -4.60 -28.19 19.11
CA GLY A 289 -3.60 -27.93 20.15
C GLY A 289 -2.58 -26.82 19.77
N TRP A 290 -2.65 -26.24 18.56
CA TRP A 290 -1.67 -25.27 18.06
C TRP A 290 -2.10 -23.84 18.38
N ASN A 291 -1.44 -23.19 19.34
CA ASN A 291 -1.79 -21.87 19.88
C ASN A 291 -0.64 -20.85 19.78
N ALA A 292 0.39 -21.12 18.98
CA ALA A 292 1.53 -20.21 18.83
C ALA A 292 1.13 -18.89 18.16
N ARG A 293 1.80 -17.78 18.53
CA ARG A 293 1.54 -16.42 18.03
C ARG A 293 2.76 -15.75 17.41
N LEU A 294 3.75 -16.53 17.00
CA LEU A 294 4.96 -16.02 16.34
C LEU A 294 4.69 -15.64 14.89
N ALA A 295 3.69 -16.29 14.27
CA ALA A 295 3.30 -16.10 12.89
C ALA A 295 1.77 -15.93 12.79
N PRO A 296 1.21 -15.62 11.60
CA PRO A 296 -0.22 -15.46 11.41
C PRO A 296 -1.06 -16.63 11.95
N ASP A 297 -2.16 -16.32 12.64
CA ASP A 297 -3.22 -17.30 12.92
C ASP A 297 -3.78 -17.80 11.60
N LEU A 298 -3.84 -19.12 11.39
CA LEU A 298 -4.28 -19.77 10.15
C LEU A 298 -5.70 -20.33 10.23
N SER A 299 -6.43 -20.12 11.32
CA SER A 299 -7.76 -20.69 11.55
C SER A 299 -8.76 -20.43 10.42
N ARG A 300 -8.62 -19.31 9.72
CA ARG A 300 -9.49 -18.90 8.60
C ARG A 300 -8.68 -18.49 7.37
N VAL A 301 -7.49 -19.06 7.18
CA VAL A 301 -6.60 -18.68 6.09
C VAL A 301 -7.22 -18.90 4.72
N GLY A 302 -8.02 -19.97 4.54
CA GLY A 302 -8.68 -20.27 3.27
C GLY A 302 -9.76 -19.26 2.86
N SER A 303 -10.24 -18.41 3.80
CA SER A 303 -11.21 -17.34 3.50
C SER A 303 -10.59 -15.98 3.26
N ARG A 304 -9.27 -15.81 3.45
CA ARG A 304 -8.58 -14.53 3.19
C ARG A 304 -8.54 -14.22 1.71
N LEU A 305 -8.50 -12.93 1.38
CA LEU A 305 -8.44 -12.47 -0.01
C LEU A 305 -7.05 -12.68 -0.65
N THR A 306 -6.00 -12.60 0.17
CA THR A 306 -4.61 -12.72 -0.31
C THR A 306 -3.73 -13.46 0.70
N LEU A 307 -2.56 -13.93 0.22
CA LEU A 307 -1.48 -14.50 1.02
C LEU A 307 -0.26 -13.58 1.04
N GLY A 308 0.66 -13.81 1.99
CA GLY A 308 1.96 -13.16 2.04
C GLY A 308 1.88 -11.63 2.22
N ALA A 309 0.87 -11.09 2.90
CA ALA A 309 0.62 -9.65 3.07
C ALA A 309 0.33 -8.95 1.73
N GLY A 310 -0.61 -9.49 0.96
CA GLY A 310 -1.05 -8.93 -0.32
C GLY A 310 -0.13 -9.24 -1.51
N ALA A 311 0.80 -10.20 -1.36
CA ALA A 311 1.75 -10.56 -2.41
C ALA A 311 1.20 -11.59 -3.41
N LEU A 312 0.32 -12.50 -2.97
CA LEU A 312 -0.21 -13.61 -3.76
C LEU A 312 -1.73 -13.68 -3.68
N ALA A 313 -2.36 -14.18 -4.73
CA ALA A 313 -3.75 -14.63 -4.67
C ALA A 313 -3.88 -15.79 -3.65
N ASN A 314 -5.07 -15.96 -3.06
CA ASN A 314 -5.32 -17.04 -2.12
C ASN A 314 -6.00 -18.21 -2.82
N ASP A 315 -5.21 -19.11 -3.33
CA ASP A 315 -5.61 -20.40 -3.89
C ASP A 315 -4.62 -21.50 -3.43
N ARG A 316 -4.99 -22.76 -3.66
CA ARG A 316 -4.19 -23.91 -3.25
C ARG A 316 -2.78 -23.91 -3.86
N GLY A 317 -2.66 -23.54 -5.13
CA GLY A 317 -1.38 -23.51 -5.83
C GLY A 317 -0.45 -22.45 -5.26
N ALA A 318 -0.94 -21.23 -5.08
CA ALA A 318 -0.19 -20.13 -4.46
C ALA A 318 0.17 -20.45 -3.00
N MET A 319 -0.73 -21.10 -2.25
CA MET A 319 -0.47 -21.55 -0.87
C MET A 319 0.62 -22.62 -0.81
N ALA A 320 0.57 -23.63 -1.69
CA ALA A 320 1.63 -24.64 -1.79
C ALA A 320 2.97 -24.00 -2.19
N GLY A 321 2.97 -23.09 -3.16
CA GLY A 321 4.15 -22.34 -3.57
C GLY A 321 4.73 -21.47 -2.44
N TRP A 322 3.87 -20.80 -1.65
CA TRP A 322 4.30 -20.05 -0.47
C TRP A 322 4.96 -20.94 0.58
N ILE A 323 4.37 -22.11 0.89
CA ILE A 323 4.94 -23.07 1.85
C ILE A 323 6.28 -23.61 1.34
N ALA A 324 6.35 -23.95 0.06
CA ALA A 324 7.56 -24.48 -0.54
C ALA A 324 8.72 -23.46 -0.55
N GLY A 325 8.45 -22.22 -0.95
CA GLY A 325 9.46 -21.21 -1.25
C GLY A 325 9.15 -19.81 -0.70
N ALA A 326 8.76 -19.67 0.58
CA ALA A 326 8.49 -18.36 1.17
C ALA A 326 9.67 -17.39 1.05
N GLN A 327 10.90 -17.89 1.13
CA GLN A 327 12.12 -17.09 0.99
C GLN A 327 12.41 -16.64 -0.45
N ASP A 328 11.92 -17.38 -1.45
CA ASP A 328 12.06 -16.99 -2.87
C ASP A 328 11.05 -15.92 -3.25
N ILE A 329 9.85 -15.95 -2.64
CA ILE A 329 8.76 -15.01 -2.91
C ILE A 329 8.95 -13.70 -2.14
N LYS A 330 9.35 -13.79 -0.86
CA LYS A 330 9.62 -12.65 0.03
C LYS A 330 10.92 -12.87 0.80
N PRO A 331 12.09 -12.64 0.19
CA PRO A 331 13.38 -12.85 0.83
C PRO A 331 13.51 -12.08 2.15
N GLY A 332 14.00 -12.75 3.20
CA GLY A 332 14.17 -12.16 4.52
C GLY A 332 12.91 -12.13 5.39
N ASN A 333 11.80 -12.78 5.00
CA ASN A 333 10.71 -13.10 5.91
C ASN A 333 11.14 -14.24 6.88
N PHE A 334 10.40 -14.40 7.99
CA PHE A 334 10.78 -15.40 9.01
C PHE A 334 10.23 -16.82 8.77
N MET A 335 9.37 -17.02 7.77
CA MET A 335 8.86 -18.36 7.43
C MET A 335 9.94 -19.13 6.63
N PRO A 336 10.39 -20.31 7.08
CA PRO A 336 11.33 -21.11 6.32
C PRO A 336 10.69 -21.69 5.05
N SER A 337 11.52 -22.00 4.04
CA SER A 337 11.10 -22.73 2.84
C SER A 337 11.08 -24.23 3.09
N TYR A 338 9.99 -24.89 2.71
CA TYR A 338 9.78 -26.32 2.96
C TYR A 338 9.98 -27.20 1.72
N ALA A 339 10.40 -26.68 0.57
CA ALA A 339 10.60 -27.47 -0.66
C ALA A 339 11.54 -28.65 -0.52
N ARG A 340 12.52 -28.58 0.41
CA ARG A 340 13.47 -29.68 0.68
C ARG A 340 13.03 -30.57 1.83
N ALA A 341 12.09 -30.15 2.65
CA ALA A 341 11.63 -30.86 3.85
C ALA A 341 10.36 -31.67 3.60
N LEU A 342 9.53 -31.27 2.65
CA LEU A 342 8.24 -31.88 2.33
C LEU A 342 8.24 -32.45 0.90
N ALA A 343 7.72 -33.68 0.75
CA ALA A 343 7.41 -34.20 -0.56
C ALA A 343 6.31 -33.40 -1.26
N GLY A 344 6.29 -33.38 -2.59
CA GLY A 344 5.28 -32.60 -3.35
C GLY A 344 3.84 -32.98 -3.00
N ALA A 345 3.57 -34.28 -2.75
CA ALA A 345 2.25 -34.75 -2.31
C ALA A 345 1.84 -34.15 -0.93
N ASP A 346 2.79 -34.05 0.00
CA ASP A 346 2.57 -33.49 1.32
C ASP A 346 2.39 -31.95 1.27
N LEU A 347 3.12 -31.25 0.40
CA LEU A 347 2.89 -29.82 0.12
C LEU A 347 1.48 -29.56 -0.39
N VAL A 348 0.99 -30.38 -1.32
CA VAL A 348 -0.39 -30.27 -1.84
C VAL A 348 -1.42 -30.61 -0.76
N ALA A 349 -1.15 -31.63 0.06
CA ALA A 349 -2.06 -32.04 1.14
C ALA A 349 -2.21 -30.93 2.20
N VAL A 350 -1.10 -30.36 2.70
CA VAL A 350 -1.14 -29.31 3.71
C VAL A 350 -1.78 -28.03 3.15
N ALA A 351 -1.46 -27.64 1.90
CA ALA A 351 -2.11 -26.51 1.24
C ALA A 351 -3.62 -26.73 1.06
N GLY A 352 -4.04 -27.94 0.69
CA GLY A 352 -5.46 -28.30 0.57
C GLY A 352 -6.20 -28.24 1.90
N TRP A 353 -5.58 -28.70 2.99
CA TRP A 353 -6.18 -28.56 4.32
C TRP A 353 -6.31 -27.08 4.72
N LEU A 354 -5.25 -26.30 4.57
CA LEU A 354 -5.27 -24.87 4.90
C LEU A 354 -6.30 -24.09 4.05
N GLU A 355 -6.43 -24.41 2.76
CA GLU A 355 -7.46 -23.82 1.88
C GLU A 355 -8.88 -24.16 2.38
N SER A 356 -9.10 -25.32 2.99
CA SER A 356 -10.39 -25.73 3.54
C SER A 356 -10.79 -24.97 4.82
N LEU A 357 -9.86 -24.29 5.47
CA LEU A 357 -10.08 -23.49 6.67
C LEU A 357 -10.75 -22.14 6.33
N ARG A 358 -12.06 -22.18 6.11
CA ARG A 358 -12.89 -21.03 5.70
C ARG A 358 -13.87 -20.60 6.76
#